data_79f02e58045355544bc8adb159536c37
#
_entry.id   79f02e58045355544bc8adb159536c37
#
_cell.length_a   1.000
_cell.length_b   1.000
_cell.length_c   1.000
_cell.angle_alpha   90.00
_cell.angle_beta   90.00
_cell.angle_gamma   90.00
#
_symmetry.space_group_name_H-M   'P 1'
#
loop_
_entity.id
_entity.type
_entity.pdbx_description
1 polymer ?
#
loop_
_entity_poly.entity_id
_entity_poly.type
_entity_poly.pdbx_seq_one_letter_code
_entity_poly.pdbx_strand_id
1 'polypeptide(L)'
;WIQTCALPIWRRGGETGVAAVQFMQGPEVWEEMRKGRFSEGVFLAAVNARENKTRFKKPFTEQVKNPAAFFLEYCDGFKAAMIHDYKDGHNEWIVAWGEHGRKDCPATVFWTQEARPLGHFGFLVQAVEKMIYSGKPTWPVERTLLTTGVLAAAFQSRQQGGRRLETPHLAIRYEPTFTWTPPPEPMPGRPLPGM
;
A
#
# COMPACT_ATOMS: atom_id res chain seq x y z
N TRP A 1 1.30 -4.09 3.61
CA TRP A 1 0.55 -3.83 4.85
C TRP A 1 0.23 -2.34 5.02
N ILE A 2 1.17 -1.46 4.81
CA ILE A 2 1.02 -0.02 5.05
C ILE A 2 0.13 0.65 3.99
N GLN A 3 0.16 0.20 2.75
CA GLN A 3 -0.61 0.81 1.66
C GLN A 3 -2.13 0.71 1.86
N THR A 4 -2.63 -0.45 2.26
CA THR A 4 -4.06 -0.63 2.56
C THR A 4 -4.50 0.17 3.79
N CYS A 5 -3.60 0.41 4.74
CA CYS A 5 -3.90 1.20 5.93
C CYS A 5 -3.84 2.71 5.70
N ALA A 6 -3.10 3.17 4.69
CA ALA A 6 -2.95 4.60 4.40
C ALA A 6 -4.11 5.16 3.55
N LEU A 7 -4.74 4.33 2.72
CA LEU A 7 -5.83 4.76 1.84
C LEU A 7 -6.99 5.44 2.58
N PRO A 8 -7.51 4.95 3.73
CA PRO A 8 -8.59 5.62 4.46
C PRO A 8 -8.22 7.00 4.98
N ILE A 9 -6.94 7.23 5.29
CA ILE A 9 -6.46 8.51 5.83
C ILE A 9 -6.53 9.63 4.77
N TRP A 10 -6.39 9.25 3.49
CA TRP A 10 -6.38 10.20 2.37
C TRP A 10 -7.69 10.27 1.59
N ARG A 11 -8.62 9.35 1.85
CA ARG A 11 -9.93 9.34 1.21
C ARG A 11 -10.93 10.14 2.04
N ARG A 12 -11.70 10.99 1.37
CA ARG A 12 -12.85 11.65 2.01
C ARG A 12 -13.94 10.62 2.31
N GLY A 13 -14.52 10.68 3.51
CA GLY A 13 -15.63 9.80 3.90
C GLY A 13 -15.21 8.46 4.51
N GLY A 14 -13.93 8.29 4.86
CA GLY A 14 -13.45 7.11 5.57
C GLY A 14 -13.32 5.84 4.72
N GLU A 15 -13.30 4.69 5.37
CA GLU A 15 -13.19 3.39 4.74
C GLU A 15 -14.56 2.83 4.35
N THR A 16 -14.67 2.31 3.13
CA THR A 16 -15.92 1.78 2.57
C THR A 16 -15.95 0.26 2.46
N GLY A 17 -14.83 -0.40 2.73
CA GLY A 17 -14.68 -1.84 2.59
C GLY A 17 -14.28 -2.27 1.18
N VAL A 18 -13.87 -3.52 1.06
CA VAL A 18 -13.37 -4.13 -0.18
C VAL A 18 -14.36 -5.17 -0.69
N ALA A 19 -14.86 -4.95 -1.90
CA ALA A 19 -15.84 -5.81 -2.56
C ALA A 19 -15.20 -7.01 -3.25
N ALA A 20 -13.98 -6.84 -3.80
CA ALA A 20 -13.27 -7.93 -4.46
C ALA A 20 -11.75 -7.77 -4.38
N VAL A 21 -11.07 -8.92 -4.41
CA VAL A 21 -9.61 -9.00 -4.42
C VAL A 21 -9.17 -9.98 -5.50
N GLN A 22 -8.11 -9.62 -6.23
CA GLN A 22 -7.48 -10.53 -7.18
C GLN A 22 -5.96 -10.42 -7.12
N PHE A 23 -5.29 -11.57 -7.13
CA PHE A 23 -3.85 -11.67 -7.31
C PHE A 23 -3.54 -11.99 -8.77
N MET A 24 -2.47 -11.39 -9.31
CA MET A 24 -1.90 -11.75 -10.61
C MET A 24 -0.38 -11.74 -10.52
N GLN A 25 0.27 -12.54 -11.35
CA GLN A 25 1.74 -12.58 -11.43
C GLN A 25 2.16 -12.84 -12.86
N GLY A 26 3.25 -12.20 -13.28
CA GLY A 26 3.79 -12.37 -14.61
C GLY A 26 3.51 -11.18 -15.54
N PRO A 27 3.86 -11.33 -16.82
CA PRO A 27 3.75 -10.26 -17.81
C PRO A 27 2.29 -9.79 -18.04
N GLU A 28 1.31 -10.61 -17.70
CA GLU A 28 -0.13 -10.29 -17.79
C GLU A 28 -0.50 -9.06 -16.94
N VAL A 29 0.24 -8.79 -15.87
CA VAL A 29 0.05 -7.58 -15.06
C VAL A 29 0.22 -6.32 -15.92
N TRP A 30 1.20 -6.30 -16.82
CA TRP A 30 1.43 -5.17 -17.73
C TRP A 30 0.37 -5.09 -18.84
N GLU A 31 -0.21 -6.22 -19.23
CA GLU A 31 -1.35 -6.24 -20.16
C GLU A 31 -2.59 -5.62 -19.52
N GLU A 32 -2.85 -5.92 -18.24
CA GLU A 32 -3.95 -5.31 -17.51
C GLU A 32 -3.78 -3.78 -17.36
N MET A 33 -2.55 -3.30 -17.22
CA MET A 33 -2.26 -1.86 -17.27
C MET A 33 -2.62 -1.27 -18.64
N ARG A 34 -2.18 -1.90 -19.73
CA ARG A 34 -2.51 -1.47 -21.11
C ARG A 34 -4.01 -1.49 -21.41
N LYS A 35 -4.76 -2.40 -20.81
CA LYS A 35 -6.23 -2.45 -20.87
C LYS A 35 -6.92 -1.40 -19.98
N GLY A 36 -6.15 -0.60 -19.23
CA GLY A 36 -6.68 0.45 -18.37
C GLY A 36 -7.24 -0.03 -17.03
N ARG A 37 -6.92 -1.24 -16.59
CA ARG A 37 -7.35 -1.74 -15.28
C ARG A 37 -6.76 -0.92 -14.13
N PHE A 38 -5.55 -0.41 -14.31
CA PHE A 38 -4.95 0.62 -13.48
C PHE A 38 -4.20 1.62 -14.37
N SER A 39 -4.04 2.84 -13.87
CA SER A 39 -3.49 3.94 -14.64
C SER A 39 -1.98 3.81 -14.80
N GLU A 40 -1.50 3.81 -16.05
CA GLU A 40 -0.07 3.89 -16.35
C GLU A 40 0.54 5.19 -15.81
N GLY A 41 -0.16 6.32 -15.92
CA GLY A 41 0.32 7.60 -15.40
C GLY A 41 0.53 7.59 -13.89
N VAL A 42 -0.40 7.02 -13.14
CA VAL A 42 -0.27 6.85 -11.68
C VAL A 42 0.87 5.89 -11.35
N PHE A 43 0.99 4.78 -12.08
CA PHE A 43 2.09 3.84 -11.90
C PHE A 43 3.45 4.48 -12.18
N LEU A 44 3.59 5.23 -13.28
CA LEU A 44 4.84 5.93 -13.60
C LEU A 44 5.17 7.03 -12.60
N ALA A 45 4.17 7.72 -12.04
CA ALA A 45 4.40 8.68 -10.96
C ALA A 45 5.02 8.00 -9.73
N ALA A 46 4.51 6.82 -9.34
CA ALA A 46 5.11 6.02 -8.29
C ALA A 46 6.54 5.61 -8.62
N VAL A 47 6.77 5.09 -9.82
CA VAL A 47 8.11 4.68 -10.28
C VAL A 47 9.10 5.85 -10.25
N ASN A 48 8.68 7.05 -10.65
CA ASN A 48 9.52 8.25 -10.70
C ASN A 48 9.76 8.88 -9.31
N ALA A 49 8.91 8.61 -8.33
CA ALA A 49 9.09 9.08 -6.96
C ALA A 49 10.15 8.30 -6.18
N ARG A 50 10.68 7.20 -6.74
CA ARG A 50 11.75 6.42 -6.08
C ARG A 50 12.99 7.26 -5.87
N GLU A 51 13.66 7.04 -4.77
CA GLU A 51 14.93 7.69 -4.47
C GLU A 51 16.07 7.12 -5.32
N ASN A 52 16.15 5.82 -5.48
CA ASN A 52 17.16 5.17 -6.31
C ASN A 52 16.74 5.13 -7.79
N LYS A 53 16.96 6.24 -8.50
CA LYS A 53 16.63 6.39 -9.93
C LYS A 53 17.61 5.68 -10.87
N THR A 54 18.80 5.35 -10.40
CA THR A 54 19.90 4.86 -11.26
C THR A 54 19.73 3.41 -11.70
N ARG A 55 18.81 2.70 -11.10
CA ARG A 55 18.67 1.25 -11.21
C ARG A 55 17.99 0.78 -12.50
N PHE A 56 17.10 1.58 -13.07
CA PHE A 56 16.40 1.17 -14.28
C PHE A 56 17.03 1.80 -15.51
N LYS A 57 17.77 0.98 -16.25
CA LYS A 57 18.38 1.35 -17.54
C LYS A 57 17.40 1.26 -18.71
N LYS A 58 16.22 0.69 -18.47
CA LYS A 58 15.13 0.49 -19.44
C LYS A 58 13.79 0.87 -18.78
N PRO A 59 12.73 1.06 -19.55
CA PRO A 59 11.40 1.20 -19.00
C PRO A 59 11.08 0.09 -18.00
N PHE A 60 10.43 0.43 -16.89
CA PHE A 60 10.16 -0.50 -15.79
C PHE A 60 9.47 -1.78 -16.26
N THR A 61 8.49 -1.65 -17.16
CA THR A 61 7.73 -2.77 -17.72
C THR A 61 8.58 -3.72 -18.57
N GLU A 62 9.68 -3.22 -19.15
CA GLU A 62 10.62 -4.07 -19.90
C GLU A 62 11.62 -4.76 -19.00
N GLN A 63 11.99 -4.11 -17.90
CA GLN A 63 13.00 -4.63 -16.97
C GLN A 63 12.40 -5.63 -15.99
N VAL A 64 11.20 -5.38 -15.47
CA VAL A 64 10.50 -6.26 -14.55
C VAL A 64 9.66 -7.28 -15.32
N LYS A 65 10.23 -8.47 -15.49
CA LYS A 65 9.63 -9.56 -16.29
C LYS A 65 8.55 -10.34 -15.56
N ASN A 66 8.58 -10.35 -14.23
CA ASN A 66 7.69 -11.17 -13.43
C ASN A 66 7.14 -10.36 -12.23
N PRO A 67 6.38 -9.29 -12.49
CA PRO A 67 5.74 -8.54 -11.42
C PRO A 67 4.65 -9.38 -10.76
N ALA A 68 4.35 -9.08 -9.50
CA ALA A 68 3.09 -9.51 -8.89
C ALA A 68 2.21 -8.29 -8.66
N ALA A 69 0.91 -8.48 -8.77
CA ALA A 69 -0.07 -7.45 -8.52
C ALA A 69 -1.19 -7.95 -7.62
N PHE A 70 -1.65 -7.07 -6.74
CA PHE A 70 -2.88 -7.23 -5.98
C PHE A 70 -3.85 -6.15 -6.45
N PHE A 71 -4.98 -6.55 -6.97
CA PHE A 71 -6.05 -5.64 -7.39
C PHE A 71 -7.14 -5.65 -6.34
N LEU A 72 -7.54 -4.46 -5.91
CA LEU A 72 -8.59 -4.25 -4.92
C LEU A 72 -9.70 -3.43 -5.57
N GLU A 73 -10.92 -3.89 -5.42
CA GLU A 73 -12.13 -3.17 -5.78
C GLU A 73 -12.88 -2.83 -4.50
N TYR A 74 -13.06 -1.55 -4.23
CA TYR A 74 -13.75 -1.07 -3.03
C TYR A 74 -15.26 -1.04 -3.25
N CYS A 75 -16.02 -1.09 -2.16
CA CYS A 75 -17.49 -1.10 -2.21
C CYS A 75 -18.08 0.18 -2.83
N ASP A 76 -17.34 1.27 -2.86
CA ASP A 76 -17.73 2.55 -3.48
C ASP A 76 -17.29 2.68 -4.95
N GLY A 77 -16.71 1.60 -5.52
CA GLY A 77 -16.20 1.59 -6.88
C GLY A 77 -14.77 2.09 -7.06
N PHE A 78 -14.11 2.56 -5.99
CA PHE A 78 -12.69 2.90 -6.06
C PHE A 78 -11.86 1.65 -6.35
N LYS A 79 -10.80 1.80 -7.16
CA LYS A 79 -9.89 0.72 -7.53
C LYS A 79 -8.48 1.04 -7.10
N ALA A 80 -7.81 0.06 -6.52
CA ALA A 80 -6.39 0.14 -6.18
C ALA A 80 -5.62 -1.04 -6.75
N ALA A 81 -4.37 -0.79 -7.11
CA ALA A 81 -3.43 -1.83 -7.51
C ALA A 81 -2.15 -1.69 -6.69
N MET A 82 -1.67 -2.78 -6.13
CA MET A 82 -0.37 -2.87 -5.50
C MET A 82 0.53 -3.72 -6.38
N ILE A 83 1.57 -3.13 -6.93
CA ILE A 83 2.54 -3.82 -7.79
C ILE A 83 3.79 -4.12 -6.98
N HIS A 84 4.25 -5.34 -7.05
CA HIS A 84 5.43 -5.82 -6.35
C HIS A 84 6.46 -6.40 -7.33
N ASP A 85 7.69 -5.93 -7.20
CA ASP A 85 8.86 -6.49 -7.89
C ASP A 85 9.67 -7.33 -6.92
N TYR A 86 9.69 -8.65 -7.12
CA TYR A 86 10.34 -9.59 -6.21
C TYR A 86 11.86 -9.69 -6.38
N LYS A 87 12.40 -9.25 -7.51
CA LYS A 87 13.80 -9.58 -7.85
C LYS A 87 14.80 -8.55 -7.38
N ASP A 88 14.36 -7.37 -7.14
CA ASP A 88 15.30 -6.27 -7.04
C ASP A 88 15.59 -5.79 -5.61
N GLY A 89 15.04 -6.46 -4.60
CA GLY A 89 15.46 -6.28 -3.19
C GLY A 89 15.35 -4.85 -2.66
N HIS A 90 14.51 -4.02 -3.26
CA HIS A 90 14.26 -2.68 -2.75
C HIS A 90 13.14 -2.70 -1.75
N ASN A 91 13.42 -2.14 -0.60
CA ASN A 91 12.45 -1.90 0.46
C ASN A 91 11.77 -0.53 0.32
N GLU A 92 11.70 -0.01 -0.90
CA GLU A 92 10.97 1.23 -1.15
C GLU A 92 9.49 0.95 -1.34
N TRP A 93 8.68 1.58 -0.54
CA TRP A 93 7.23 1.56 -0.62
C TRP A 93 6.75 2.90 -1.13
N ILE A 94 6.09 2.90 -2.28
CA ILE A 94 5.66 4.13 -2.93
C ILE A 94 4.16 4.07 -3.13
N VAL A 95 3.50 5.18 -2.86
CA VAL A 95 2.09 5.37 -3.14
C VAL A 95 1.94 6.53 -4.11
N ALA A 96 1.15 6.32 -5.14
CA ALA A 96 0.71 7.35 -6.06
C ALA A 96 -0.80 7.25 -6.24
N TRP A 97 -1.43 8.37 -6.57
CA TRP A 97 -2.87 8.43 -6.79
C TRP A 97 -3.24 9.44 -7.86
N GLY A 98 -4.39 9.25 -8.46
CA GLY A 98 -5.01 10.23 -9.34
C GLY A 98 -6.03 11.05 -8.56
N GLU A 99 -6.09 12.35 -8.82
CA GLU A 99 -7.11 13.24 -8.28
C GLU A 99 -8.00 13.77 -9.41
N HIS A 100 -9.30 13.82 -9.16
CA HIS A 100 -10.22 14.37 -10.14
C HIS A 100 -9.88 15.85 -10.44
N GLY A 101 -9.75 16.17 -11.73
CA GLY A 101 -9.42 17.54 -12.18
C GLY A 101 -7.91 17.87 -12.17
N ARG A 102 -7.04 16.98 -11.72
CA ARG A 102 -5.57 17.15 -11.80
C ARG A 102 -5.00 16.38 -13.01
N LYS A 103 -4.02 16.99 -13.65
CA LYS A 103 -3.25 16.33 -14.74
C LYS A 103 -2.06 15.53 -14.22
N ASP A 104 -1.48 15.97 -13.10
CA ASP A 104 -0.37 15.30 -12.41
C ASP A 104 -0.90 14.27 -11.42
N CYS A 105 -0.13 13.22 -11.22
CA CYS A 105 -0.40 12.19 -10.23
C CYS A 105 0.53 12.38 -9.04
N PRO A 106 0.04 12.81 -7.88
CA PRO A 106 0.85 12.88 -6.67
C PRO A 106 1.41 11.52 -6.30
N ALA A 107 2.65 11.50 -5.80
CA ALA A 107 3.30 10.30 -5.32
C ALA A 107 4.18 10.61 -4.11
N THR A 108 4.31 9.64 -3.21
CA THR A 108 5.17 9.75 -2.03
C THR A 108 5.82 8.41 -1.70
N VAL A 109 7.03 8.49 -1.15
CA VAL A 109 7.73 7.31 -0.63
C VAL A 109 7.34 7.09 0.83
N PHE A 110 7.08 5.85 1.18
CA PHE A 110 6.84 5.43 2.56
C PHE A 110 8.09 4.80 3.15
N TRP A 111 8.52 5.33 4.25
CA TRP A 111 9.59 4.76 5.05
C TRP A 111 9.01 3.77 6.03
N THR A 112 9.36 2.50 5.89
CA THR A 112 8.90 1.44 6.80
C THR A 112 9.86 1.21 7.95
N GLN A 113 11.09 1.69 7.83
CA GLN A 113 12.11 1.51 8.85
C GLN A 113 12.91 2.80 9.05
N GLU A 114 12.62 3.50 10.10
CA GLU A 114 13.18 4.82 10.38
C GLU A 114 14.46 4.79 11.20
N ALA A 115 14.67 3.77 12.02
CA ALA A 115 15.89 3.60 12.80
C ALA A 115 16.30 2.13 12.83
N ARG A 116 17.60 1.87 12.88
CA ARG A 116 18.11 0.51 13.04
C ARG A 116 18.38 0.23 14.51
N PRO A 117 18.21 -1.03 14.98
CA PRO A 117 17.53 -2.12 14.29
C PRO A 117 16.04 -2.09 14.58
N LEU A 118 15.15 -2.06 13.63
CA LEU A 118 13.70 -2.25 13.83
C LEU A 118 12.95 -1.08 14.50
N GLY A 119 13.38 0.16 14.31
CA GLY A 119 12.76 1.35 14.92
C GLY A 119 11.25 1.51 14.64
N HIS A 120 10.74 0.97 13.52
CA HIS A 120 9.32 0.96 13.20
C HIS A 120 8.47 0.19 14.22
N PHE A 121 9.03 -0.81 14.92
CA PHE A 121 8.32 -1.49 16.01
C PHE A 121 8.17 -0.61 17.24
N GLY A 122 9.05 0.39 17.45
CA GLY A 122 8.91 1.34 18.52
C GLY A 122 7.59 2.10 18.48
N PHE A 123 7.15 2.52 17.30
CA PHE A 123 5.83 3.17 17.12
C PHE A 123 4.66 2.22 17.42
N LEU A 124 4.79 0.95 17.06
CA LEU A 124 3.79 -0.05 17.41
C LEU A 124 3.71 -0.26 18.92
N VAL A 125 4.86 -0.37 19.59
CA VAL A 125 4.92 -0.52 21.06
C VAL A 125 4.30 0.69 21.76
N GLN A 126 4.64 1.91 21.34
CA GLN A 126 4.02 3.14 21.88
C GLN A 126 2.50 3.15 21.70
N ALA A 127 1.99 2.68 20.55
CA ALA A 127 0.56 2.58 20.33
C ALA A 127 -0.10 1.54 21.26
N VAL A 128 0.57 0.42 21.51
CA VAL A 128 0.12 -0.61 22.47
C VAL A 128 0.14 -0.05 23.91
N GLU A 129 1.21 0.62 24.32
CA GLU A 129 1.27 1.27 25.63
C GLU A 129 0.15 2.28 25.82
N LYS A 130 -0.07 3.16 24.83
CA LYS A 130 -1.17 4.12 24.85
C LYS A 130 -2.53 3.42 25.00
N MET A 131 -2.75 2.31 24.33
CA MET A 131 -3.96 1.50 24.45
C MET A 131 -4.11 0.97 25.88
N ILE A 132 -3.05 0.42 26.47
CA ILE A 132 -3.07 -0.13 27.84
C ILE A 132 -3.39 0.96 28.84
N TYR A 133 -2.69 2.10 28.81
CA TYR A 133 -2.87 3.18 29.77
C TYR A 133 -4.21 3.90 29.62
N SER A 134 -4.73 4.03 28.39
CA SER A 134 -6.00 4.71 28.16
C SER A 134 -7.23 3.81 28.31
N GLY A 135 -7.05 2.48 28.26
CA GLY A 135 -8.14 1.51 28.18
C GLY A 135 -8.93 1.59 26.86
N LYS A 136 -8.41 2.28 25.84
CA LYS A 136 -9.08 2.49 24.55
C LYS A 136 -8.19 2.03 23.41
N PRO A 137 -8.75 1.37 22.37
CA PRO A 137 -7.99 1.02 21.17
C PRO A 137 -7.36 2.26 20.53
N THR A 138 -6.11 2.15 20.11
CA THR A 138 -5.40 3.24 19.38
C THR A 138 -5.97 3.45 17.99
N TRP A 139 -6.51 2.39 17.39
CA TRP A 139 -7.23 2.42 16.10
C TRP A 139 -8.40 1.44 16.11
N PRO A 140 -9.39 1.63 15.25
CA PRO A 140 -10.51 0.71 15.14
C PRO A 140 -10.06 -0.71 14.79
N VAL A 141 -10.66 -1.73 15.42
CA VAL A 141 -10.36 -3.14 15.13
C VAL A 141 -10.72 -3.51 13.68
N GLU A 142 -11.69 -2.82 13.11
CA GLU A 142 -12.14 -2.94 11.72
C GLU A 142 -10.98 -2.74 10.73
N ARG A 143 -10.05 -1.84 11.05
CA ARG A 143 -8.83 -1.63 10.25
C ARG A 143 -8.01 -2.92 10.16
N THR A 144 -7.79 -3.58 11.27
CA THR A 144 -7.01 -4.83 11.31
C THR A 144 -7.75 -5.96 10.61
N LEU A 145 -9.05 -6.07 10.84
CA LEU A 145 -9.90 -7.06 10.20
C LEU A 145 -9.89 -6.91 8.66
N LEU A 146 -10.08 -5.68 8.17
CA LEU A 146 -10.06 -5.39 6.74
C LEU A 146 -8.70 -5.71 6.11
N THR A 147 -7.61 -5.21 6.67
CA THR A 147 -6.26 -5.40 6.10
C THR A 147 -5.83 -6.86 6.12
N THR A 148 -6.13 -7.59 7.19
CA THR A 148 -5.84 -9.03 7.29
C THR A 148 -6.72 -9.84 6.34
N GLY A 149 -8.00 -9.49 6.24
CA GLY A 149 -8.93 -10.14 5.32
C GLY A 149 -8.58 -9.94 3.85
N VAL A 150 -8.15 -8.74 3.46
CA VAL A 150 -7.62 -8.47 2.11
C VAL A 150 -6.41 -9.35 1.81
N LEU A 151 -5.46 -9.46 2.75
CA LEU A 151 -4.29 -10.30 2.58
C LEU A 151 -4.68 -11.79 2.45
N ALA A 152 -5.57 -12.28 3.28
CA ALA A 152 -6.08 -13.65 3.19
C ALA A 152 -6.76 -13.92 1.84
N ALA A 153 -7.62 -13.03 1.38
CA ALA A 153 -8.27 -13.14 0.06
C ALA A 153 -7.25 -13.12 -1.09
N ALA A 154 -6.20 -12.30 -0.98
CA ALA A 154 -5.12 -12.26 -1.96
C ALA A 154 -4.36 -13.60 -2.06
N PHE A 155 -4.06 -14.23 -0.92
CA PHE A 155 -3.45 -15.56 -0.92
C PHE A 155 -4.39 -16.64 -1.45
N GLN A 156 -5.68 -16.59 -1.12
CA GLN A 156 -6.66 -17.51 -1.69
C GLN A 156 -6.78 -17.33 -3.21
N SER A 157 -6.82 -16.09 -3.70
CA SER A 157 -6.81 -15.81 -5.13
C SER A 157 -5.57 -16.41 -5.80
N ARG A 158 -4.39 -16.24 -5.21
CA ARG A 158 -3.14 -16.85 -5.70
C ARG A 158 -3.22 -18.37 -5.77
N GLN A 159 -3.71 -19.02 -4.73
CA GLN A 159 -3.88 -20.49 -4.68
C GLN A 159 -4.88 -20.99 -5.73
N GLN A 160 -5.86 -20.16 -6.10
CA GLN A 160 -6.86 -20.46 -7.12
C GLN A 160 -6.45 -19.98 -8.53
N GLY A 161 -5.14 -19.85 -8.80
CA GLY A 161 -4.65 -19.47 -10.12
C GLY A 161 -4.92 -18.01 -10.51
N GLY A 162 -5.07 -17.12 -9.54
CA GLY A 162 -5.32 -15.70 -9.81
C GLY A 162 -6.81 -15.37 -10.02
N ARG A 163 -7.71 -16.21 -9.54
CA ARG A 163 -9.16 -15.98 -9.63
C ARG A 163 -9.54 -14.72 -8.85
N ARG A 164 -10.37 -13.85 -9.45
CA ARG A 164 -11.01 -12.74 -8.74
C ARG A 164 -12.01 -13.29 -7.72
N LEU A 165 -11.86 -12.87 -6.48
CA LEU A 165 -12.68 -13.31 -5.36
C LEU A 165 -13.56 -12.16 -4.87
N GLU A 166 -14.87 -12.41 -4.80
CA GLU A 166 -15.80 -11.54 -4.09
C GLU A 166 -15.56 -11.65 -2.59
N THR A 167 -15.55 -10.51 -1.91
CA THR A 167 -15.24 -10.41 -0.48
C THR A 167 -16.36 -9.68 0.32
N PRO A 168 -17.61 -10.17 0.29
CA PRO A 168 -18.72 -9.50 0.97
C PRO A 168 -18.49 -9.36 2.49
N HIS A 169 -17.71 -10.26 3.08
CA HIS A 169 -17.28 -10.19 4.48
C HIS A 169 -16.30 -9.05 4.78
N LEU A 170 -15.74 -8.42 3.76
CA LEU A 170 -14.87 -7.26 3.87
C LEU A 170 -15.58 -5.94 3.52
N ALA A 171 -16.90 -5.92 3.44
CA ALA A 171 -17.71 -4.70 3.35
C ALA A 171 -17.71 -3.95 4.70
N ILE A 172 -16.54 -3.66 5.21
CA ILE A 172 -16.28 -3.09 6.54
C ILE A 172 -16.10 -1.60 6.41
N ARG A 173 -16.92 -0.83 7.10
CA ARG A 173 -16.85 0.63 7.11
C ARG A 173 -16.34 1.12 8.46
N TYR A 174 -15.42 2.07 8.43
CA TYR A 174 -14.99 2.78 9.64
C TYR A 174 -14.41 4.15 9.28
N GLU A 175 -14.44 5.05 10.25
CA GLU A 175 -13.73 6.32 10.15
C GLU A 175 -12.37 6.21 10.84
N PRO A 176 -11.31 6.72 10.21
CA PRO A 176 -9.99 6.75 10.84
C PRO A 176 -10.03 7.65 12.08
N THR A 177 -9.76 7.11 13.24
CA THR A 177 -9.63 7.87 14.49
C THR A 177 -8.19 8.28 14.76
N PHE A 178 -7.28 7.93 13.85
CA PHE A 178 -5.86 8.18 14.00
C PHE A 178 -5.55 9.65 13.77
N THR A 179 -5.08 10.31 14.83
CA THR A 179 -4.46 11.63 14.71
C THR A 179 -3.00 11.44 14.36
N TRP A 180 -2.60 11.89 13.18
CA TRP A 180 -1.20 11.86 12.80
C TRP A 180 -0.40 12.80 13.69
N THR A 181 0.64 12.27 14.30
CA THR A 181 1.67 13.07 14.97
C THR A 181 2.95 12.93 14.17
N PRO A 182 3.70 14.02 13.93
CA PRO A 182 5.00 13.91 13.29
C PRO A 182 5.85 12.88 14.03
N PRO A 183 6.62 12.05 13.33
CA PRO A 183 7.58 11.18 13.98
C PRO A 183 8.56 12.03 14.79
N PRO A 184 9.10 11.51 15.90
CA PRO A 184 10.16 12.19 16.63
C PRO A 184 11.36 12.41 15.71
N GLU A 185 12.12 13.45 15.95
CA GLU A 185 13.36 13.69 15.22
C GLU A 185 14.26 12.44 15.22
N PRO A 186 14.95 12.15 14.10
CA PRO A 186 15.86 11.02 14.03
C PRO A 186 16.91 11.12 15.14
N MET A 187 17.23 10.00 15.74
CA MET A 187 18.34 9.96 16.70
C MET A 187 19.65 10.38 16.01
N PRO A 188 20.56 11.08 16.74
CA PRO A 188 21.89 11.38 16.22
C PRO A 188 22.58 10.12 15.69
N GLY A 189 23.22 10.22 14.54
CA GLY A 189 23.91 9.08 13.89
C GLY A 189 23.01 8.16 13.04
N ARG A 190 21.75 8.49 12.87
CA ARG A 190 20.88 7.81 11.91
C ARG A 190 21.43 8.01 10.49
N PRO A 191 21.62 6.91 9.69
CA PRO A 191 21.93 7.07 8.29
C PRO A 191 20.78 7.83 7.60
N LEU A 192 21.13 8.80 6.78
CA LEU A 192 20.15 9.45 5.92
C LEU A 192 19.54 8.43 4.97
N PRO A 193 18.28 8.63 4.55
CA PRO A 193 17.67 7.79 3.54
C PRO A 193 18.57 7.70 2.29
N GLY A 194 18.89 6.48 1.86
CA GLY A 194 19.70 6.26 0.66
C GLY A 194 21.21 6.10 0.88
N MET A 195 21.71 6.13 2.11
CA MET A 195 23.09 5.77 2.44
C MET A 195 23.20 4.34 2.96
#